data_c67e69a94479894aa0d151086ef62110
#
_entry.id   c67e69a94479894aa0d151086ef62110
#
_cell.length_a   1.000
_cell.length_b   1.000
_cell.length_c   1.000
_cell.angle_alpha   90.00
_cell.angle_beta   90.00
_cell.angle_gamma   90.00
#
_symmetry.space_group_name_H-M   'P 1'
#
loop_
_entity.id
_entity.type
_entity.pdbx_description
1 polymer ?
#
loop_
_entity_poly.entity_id
_entity_poly.type
_entity_poly.pdbx_seq_one_letter_code
_entity_poly.pdbx_strand_id
1 'polypeptide(L)'
;LGQGMNSGMRDVINLAWKLPLVLKGVCKESLLETYQTERDAHAHDLVSWAVDMGHLMQHIAATEAAERVGESPPEMKQTTRSSGYGQGREQPPIRSGVVLVEQVSNQGATGYLLAQPVVRDTTGKEQRFDELFGTQAGLITCGSVSLNENSRALVEALSFQVIDLHEIE
;
A
#
# COMPACT_ATOMS: atom_id res chain seq x y z
N LEU A 1 7.52 18.29 -0.72
CA LEU A 1 7.35 17.33 -1.84
C LEU A 1 5.88 17.07 -2.25
N GLY A 2 4.89 17.82 -1.73
CA GLY A 2 3.50 17.77 -2.19
C GLY A 2 2.78 16.41 -1.99
N GLN A 3 3.19 15.58 -1.04
CA GLN A 3 2.63 14.22 -0.86
C GLN A 3 1.25 14.21 -0.17
N GLY A 4 0.74 15.35 0.28
CA GLY A 4 -0.53 15.42 1.01
C GLY A 4 -1.72 14.87 0.22
N MET A 5 -1.84 15.23 -1.06
CA MET A 5 -2.91 14.72 -1.93
C MET A 5 -2.85 13.20 -2.09
N ASN A 6 -1.67 12.65 -2.35
CA ASN A 6 -1.49 11.20 -2.50
C ASN A 6 -1.78 10.45 -1.18
N SER A 7 -1.42 11.04 -0.03
CA SER A 7 -1.79 10.48 1.28
C SER A 7 -3.31 10.51 1.48
N GLY A 8 -3.96 11.65 1.17
CA GLY A 8 -5.40 11.78 1.25
C GLY A 8 -6.16 10.80 0.34
N MET A 9 -5.67 10.53 -0.86
CA MET A 9 -6.26 9.50 -1.74
C MET A 9 -6.22 8.11 -1.09
N ARG A 10 -5.13 7.77 -0.42
CA ARG A 10 -5.02 6.49 0.32
C ARG A 10 -5.93 6.44 1.53
N ASP A 11 -6.11 7.57 2.20
CA ASP A 11 -7.06 7.69 3.30
C ASP A 11 -8.49 7.42 2.80
N VAL A 12 -8.86 8.03 1.67
CA VAL A 12 -10.17 7.79 1.04
C VAL A 12 -10.33 6.33 0.64
N ILE A 13 -9.36 5.73 -0.02
CA ILE A 13 -9.42 4.31 -0.43
C ILE A 13 -9.58 3.41 0.79
N ASN A 14 -8.84 3.66 1.88
CA ASN A 14 -8.92 2.86 3.09
C ASN A 14 -10.31 2.96 3.76
N LEU A 15 -10.90 4.14 3.76
CA LEU A 15 -12.18 4.40 4.42
C LEU A 15 -13.40 4.05 3.55
N ALA A 16 -13.29 4.20 2.23
CA ALA A 16 -14.41 4.09 1.30
C ALA A 16 -15.08 2.70 1.28
N TRP A 17 -14.34 1.63 1.53
CA TRP A 17 -14.91 0.29 1.60
C TRP A 17 -15.46 -0.05 2.99
N LYS A 18 -14.90 0.54 4.06
CA LYS A 18 -15.31 0.30 5.45
C LYS A 18 -16.65 0.96 5.76
N LEU A 19 -16.83 2.20 5.33
CA LEU A 19 -18.04 2.96 5.60
C LEU A 19 -19.33 2.27 5.11
N PRO A 20 -19.44 1.81 3.85
CA PRO A 20 -20.64 1.13 3.39
C PRO A 20 -20.94 -0.17 4.14
N LEU A 21 -19.92 -0.92 4.55
CA LEU A 21 -20.11 -2.16 5.30
C LEU A 21 -20.69 -1.92 6.70
N VAL A 22 -20.23 -0.86 7.37
CA VAL A 22 -20.77 -0.45 8.66
C VAL A 22 -22.17 0.14 8.52
N LEU A 23 -22.40 1.04 7.58
CA LEU A 23 -23.70 1.68 7.35
C LEU A 23 -24.80 0.68 6.95
N LYS A 24 -24.44 -0.39 6.23
CA LYS A 24 -25.34 -1.48 5.87
C LYS A 24 -25.53 -2.52 7.00
N GLY A 25 -24.84 -2.37 8.12
CA GLY A 25 -24.89 -3.32 9.23
C GLY A 25 -24.19 -4.66 8.96
N VAL A 26 -23.39 -4.76 7.88
CA VAL A 26 -22.62 -5.97 7.55
C VAL A 26 -21.45 -6.14 8.53
N CYS A 27 -20.82 -5.04 8.92
CA CYS A 27 -19.71 -5.01 9.87
C CYS A 27 -20.05 -4.11 11.07
N LYS A 28 -19.38 -4.38 12.19
CA LYS A 28 -19.48 -3.55 13.41
C LYS A 28 -18.74 -2.23 13.22
N GLU A 29 -19.12 -1.21 14.00
CA GLU A 29 -18.47 0.11 14.01
C GLU A 29 -16.96 0.03 14.31
N SER A 30 -16.51 -0.98 15.07
CA SER A 30 -15.10 -1.22 15.36
C SER A 30 -14.23 -1.41 14.10
N LEU A 31 -14.82 -1.70 12.94
CA LEU A 31 -14.12 -1.69 11.68
C LEU A 31 -13.57 -0.31 11.34
N LEU A 32 -14.25 0.76 11.72
CA LEU A 32 -13.80 2.14 11.46
C LEU A 32 -12.59 2.53 12.32
N GLU A 33 -12.44 1.94 13.51
CA GLU A 33 -11.28 2.17 14.38
C GLU A 33 -9.99 1.71 13.71
N THR A 34 -10.07 0.69 12.86
CA THR A 34 -8.92 0.19 12.10
C THR A 34 -8.37 1.20 11.10
N TYR A 35 -9.17 2.17 10.66
CA TYR A 35 -8.72 3.25 9.77
C TYR A 35 -7.53 3.99 10.38
N GLN A 36 -7.66 4.45 11.62
CA GLN A 36 -6.58 5.19 12.27
C GLN A 36 -5.34 4.34 12.45
N THR A 37 -5.48 3.12 12.96
CA THR A 37 -4.33 2.23 13.19
C THR A 37 -3.59 1.85 11.92
N GLU A 38 -4.28 1.66 10.81
CA GLU A 38 -3.70 1.36 9.51
C GLU A 38 -3.02 2.57 8.87
N ARG A 39 -3.62 3.77 9.04
CA ARG A 39 -3.18 4.96 8.34
C ARG A 39 -2.14 5.78 9.09
N ASP A 40 -2.20 5.80 10.42
CA ASP A 40 -1.33 6.63 11.25
C ASP A 40 0.16 6.31 11.06
N ALA A 41 0.53 5.06 11.25
CA ALA A 41 1.92 4.63 11.05
C ALA A 41 2.40 4.85 9.59
N HIS A 42 1.54 4.57 8.62
CA HIS A 42 1.85 4.75 7.21
C HIS A 42 1.99 6.24 6.84
N ALA A 43 1.13 7.11 7.34
CA ALA A 43 1.20 8.55 7.13
C ALA A 43 2.47 9.14 7.77
N HIS A 44 2.80 8.71 8.99
CA HIS A 44 4.03 9.09 9.68
C HIS A 44 5.28 8.72 8.87
N ASP A 45 5.35 7.50 8.36
CA ASP A 45 6.46 7.03 7.52
C ASP A 45 6.59 7.86 6.23
N LEU A 46 5.47 8.25 5.62
CA LEU A 46 5.46 9.12 4.44
C LEU A 46 5.96 10.53 4.73
N VAL A 47 5.54 11.11 5.85
CA VAL A 47 5.95 12.45 6.27
C VAL A 47 7.45 12.45 6.59
N SER A 48 7.91 11.48 7.38
CA SER A 48 9.33 11.34 7.71
C SER A 48 10.19 11.23 6.45
N TRP A 49 9.78 10.42 5.49
CA TRP A 49 10.48 10.32 4.22
C TRP A 49 10.48 11.64 3.43
N ALA A 50 9.37 12.38 3.43
CA ALA A 50 9.28 13.67 2.74
C ALA A 50 10.23 14.71 3.37
N VAL A 51 10.40 14.68 4.68
CA VAL A 51 11.35 15.53 5.42
C VAL A 51 12.79 15.17 5.04
N ASP A 52 13.15 13.87 5.07
CA ASP A 52 14.49 13.40 4.69
C ASP A 52 14.85 13.80 3.27
N MET A 53 13.89 13.67 2.35
CA MET A 53 14.07 14.09 0.96
C MET A 53 14.24 15.61 0.83
N GLY A 54 13.53 16.39 1.65
CA GLY A 54 13.69 17.84 1.72
C GLY A 54 15.11 18.23 2.15
N HIS A 55 15.65 17.58 3.17
CA HIS A 55 17.01 17.80 3.66
C HIS A 55 18.05 17.45 2.59
N LEU A 56 17.85 16.35 1.89
CA LEU A 56 18.74 15.95 0.79
C LEU A 56 18.74 16.95 -0.35
N MET A 57 17.59 17.45 -0.78
CA MET A 57 17.50 18.49 -1.82
C MET A 57 18.20 19.78 -1.39
N GLN A 58 18.03 20.18 -0.12
CA GLN A 58 18.75 21.33 0.44
C GLN A 58 20.26 21.13 0.44
N HIS A 59 20.71 19.92 0.81
CA HIS A 59 22.14 19.58 0.78
C HIS A 59 22.72 19.63 -0.64
N ILE A 60 22.03 19.06 -1.62
CA ILE A 60 22.46 19.11 -3.04
C ILE A 60 22.57 20.55 -3.50
N ALA A 61 21.56 21.38 -3.25
CA ALA A 61 21.59 22.79 -3.64
C ALA A 61 22.74 23.57 -2.95
N ALA A 62 23.01 23.29 -1.68
CA ALA A 62 24.10 23.89 -0.94
C ALA A 62 25.48 23.45 -1.46
N THR A 63 25.62 22.17 -1.83
CA THR A 63 26.83 21.63 -2.44
C THR A 63 27.13 22.30 -3.79
N GLU A 64 26.12 22.38 -4.66
CA GLU A 64 26.26 23.09 -5.94
C GLU A 64 26.63 24.58 -5.78
N ALA A 65 26.06 25.23 -4.75
CA ALA A 65 26.37 26.62 -4.47
C ALA A 65 27.82 26.80 -3.98
N ALA A 66 28.32 25.91 -3.10
CA ALA A 66 29.70 25.92 -2.61
C ALA A 66 30.69 25.67 -3.74
N GLU A 67 30.43 24.70 -4.61
CA GLU A 67 31.28 24.40 -5.76
C GLU A 67 31.44 25.61 -6.72
N ARG A 68 30.36 26.37 -6.94
CA ARG A 68 30.38 27.56 -7.81
C ARG A 68 31.29 28.67 -7.30
N VAL A 69 31.51 28.75 -5.99
CA VAL A 69 32.37 29.78 -5.35
C VAL A 69 33.71 29.21 -4.91
N GLY A 70 33.99 27.93 -5.18
CA GLY A 70 35.25 27.27 -4.82
C GLY A 70 35.37 26.93 -3.33
N GLU A 71 34.26 26.81 -2.63
CA GLU A 71 34.17 26.41 -1.22
C GLU A 71 33.97 24.90 -1.09
N SER A 72 34.30 24.35 0.08
CA SER A 72 34.04 22.96 0.40
C SER A 72 32.53 22.73 0.62
N PRO A 73 31.95 21.62 0.13
CA PRO A 73 30.57 21.32 0.33
C PRO A 73 30.26 21.12 1.84
N PRO A 74 29.05 21.49 2.29
CA PRO A 74 28.65 21.27 3.68
C PRO A 74 28.57 19.78 3.99
N GLU A 75 28.83 19.38 5.23
CA GLU A 75 28.63 18.00 5.66
C GLU A 75 27.16 17.60 5.59
N MET A 76 26.89 16.45 4.98
CA MET A 76 25.56 15.88 4.95
C MET A 76 25.20 15.35 6.34
N LYS A 77 24.16 15.90 6.96
CA LYS A 77 23.58 15.30 8.16
C LYS A 77 23.05 13.92 7.81
N GLN A 78 23.54 12.89 8.49
CA GLN A 78 23.07 11.53 8.29
C GLN A 78 21.55 11.49 8.56
N THR A 79 20.77 11.20 7.54
CA THR A 79 19.36 10.86 7.68
C THR A 79 19.26 9.42 8.20
N THR A 80 18.39 9.18 9.14
CA THR A 80 18.25 7.89 9.85
C THR A 80 17.81 6.73 8.95
N ARG A 81 17.49 7.02 7.69
CA ARG A 81 17.13 6.03 6.67
C ARG A 81 17.96 6.25 5.40
N SER A 82 19.12 5.64 5.36
CA SER A 82 19.85 5.47 4.11
C SER A 82 19.25 4.31 3.28
N SER A 83 18.03 4.45 2.83
CA SER A 83 17.56 3.59 1.75
C SER A 83 18.05 4.20 0.44
N GLY A 84 18.88 3.43 -0.28
CA GLY A 84 19.66 3.86 -1.42
C GLY A 84 18.88 4.69 -2.44
N TYR A 85 19.43 5.81 -2.80
CA TYR A 85 19.08 6.54 -4.00
C TYR A 85 19.25 5.60 -5.19
N GLY A 86 18.14 5.32 -5.89
CA GLY A 86 18.17 4.53 -7.13
C GLY A 86 17.45 3.17 -7.08
N GLN A 87 17.13 2.65 -5.91
CA GLN A 87 16.16 1.54 -5.82
C GLN A 87 14.77 2.12 -5.62
N GLY A 88 13.80 1.64 -6.40
CA GLY A 88 12.42 2.10 -6.35
C GLY A 88 11.92 2.13 -4.90
N ARG A 89 11.22 3.22 -4.52
CA ARG A 89 10.71 3.40 -3.17
C ARG A 89 9.77 2.26 -2.83
N GLU A 90 10.16 1.43 -1.88
CA GLU A 90 9.21 0.53 -1.23
C GLU A 90 8.21 1.34 -0.41
N GLN A 91 6.95 1.15 -0.70
CA GLN A 91 5.88 1.75 0.09
C GLN A 91 5.81 1.01 1.43
N PRO A 92 5.69 1.74 2.56
CA PRO A 92 5.56 1.07 3.83
C PRO A 92 4.28 0.22 3.85
N PRO A 93 4.33 -1.04 4.34
CA PRO A 93 3.17 -1.89 4.44
C PRO A 93 2.22 -1.42 5.56
N ILE A 94 0.95 -1.79 5.43
CA ILE A 94 0.00 -1.73 6.54
C ILE A 94 0.39 -2.83 7.53
N ARG A 95 0.64 -2.47 8.79
CA ARG A 95 1.18 -3.38 9.82
C ARG A 95 0.19 -3.72 10.93
N SER A 96 -0.97 -3.12 10.92
CA SER A 96 -2.01 -3.27 11.95
C SER A 96 -3.39 -3.02 11.35
N GLY A 97 -4.45 -3.33 12.07
CA GLY A 97 -5.83 -3.18 11.61
C GLY A 97 -6.35 -4.46 10.97
N VAL A 98 -6.97 -4.37 9.80
CA VAL A 98 -7.50 -5.54 9.06
C VAL A 98 -6.37 -6.23 8.30
N VAL A 99 -5.38 -6.73 9.03
CA VAL A 99 -4.19 -7.41 8.49
C VAL A 99 -3.84 -8.58 9.40
N LEU A 100 -3.46 -9.70 8.84
CA LEU A 100 -2.92 -10.84 9.60
C LEU A 100 -1.48 -10.51 10.04
N VAL A 101 -1.34 -9.92 11.21
CA VAL A 101 -0.05 -9.40 11.74
C VAL A 101 1.02 -10.49 11.85
N GLU A 102 0.62 -11.73 12.15
CA GLU A 102 1.52 -12.88 12.27
C GLU A 102 2.22 -13.23 10.94
N GLN A 103 1.65 -12.82 9.82
CA GLN A 103 2.19 -13.05 8.48
C GLN A 103 2.89 -11.83 7.89
N VAL A 104 2.94 -10.70 8.58
CA VAL A 104 3.71 -9.52 8.17
C VAL A 104 5.20 -9.83 8.39
N SER A 105 5.77 -10.61 7.50
CA SER A 105 7.21 -10.88 7.47
C SER A 105 7.88 -10.02 6.41
N ASN A 106 9.19 -9.81 6.54
CA ASN A 106 9.99 -9.07 5.54
C ASN A 106 10.02 -9.74 4.15
N GLN A 107 9.38 -10.89 3.99
CA GLN A 107 9.32 -11.65 2.74
C GLN A 107 7.89 -11.94 2.27
N GLY A 108 6.86 -11.53 3.03
CA GLY A 108 5.46 -11.75 2.69
C GLY A 108 4.83 -10.55 1.97
N ALA A 109 3.77 -10.80 1.20
CA ALA A 109 2.99 -9.76 0.51
C ALA A 109 1.98 -9.06 1.44
N THR A 110 1.79 -9.54 2.67
CA THR A 110 0.78 -9.05 3.61
C THR A 110 1.03 -7.60 3.99
N GLY A 111 0.01 -6.77 3.83
CA GLY A 111 0.07 -5.34 4.11
C GLY A 111 0.71 -4.48 3.01
N TYR A 112 1.37 -5.08 2.04
CA TYR A 112 1.94 -4.37 0.90
C TYR A 112 0.90 -4.09 -0.17
N LEU A 113 1.19 -3.08 -0.99
CA LEU A 113 0.41 -2.81 -2.19
C LEU A 113 0.57 -3.97 -3.17
N LEU A 114 -0.55 -4.48 -3.67
CA LEU A 114 -0.54 -5.52 -4.67
C LEU A 114 0.12 -5.02 -5.96
N ALA A 115 1.00 -5.84 -6.54
CA ALA A 115 1.55 -5.57 -7.86
C ALA A 115 0.43 -5.51 -8.91
N GLN A 116 0.61 -4.64 -9.91
CA GLN A 116 -0.36 -4.41 -10.99
C GLN A 116 0.22 -4.86 -12.34
N PRO A 117 0.50 -6.15 -12.53
CA PRO A 117 0.92 -6.64 -13.83
C PRO A 117 -0.23 -6.54 -14.85
N VAL A 118 0.12 -6.52 -16.12
CA VAL A 118 -0.84 -6.84 -17.18
C VAL A 118 -0.97 -8.35 -17.21
N VAL A 119 -2.19 -8.82 -17.15
CA VAL A 119 -2.54 -10.24 -17.18
C VAL A 119 -3.48 -10.53 -18.35
N ARG A 120 -3.50 -11.78 -18.78
CA ARG A 120 -4.41 -12.26 -19.81
C ARG A 120 -5.42 -13.22 -19.18
N ASP A 121 -6.69 -12.93 -19.34
CA ASP A 121 -7.75 -13.80 -18.86
C ASP A 121 -7.97 -15.02 -19.77
N THR A 122 -8.84 -15.94 -19.35
CA THR A 122 -9.17 -17.16 -20.14
C THR A 122 -9.78 -16.88 -21.51
N THR A 123 -10.23 -15.66 -21.79
CA THR A 123 -10.74 -15.24 -23.10
C THR A 123 -9.64 -14.65 -23.99
N GLY A 124 -8.42 -14.49 -23.47
CA GLY A 124 -7.29 -13.87 -24.16
C GLY A 124 -7.27 -12.34 -24.08
N LYS A 125 -8.14 -11.72 -23.29
CA LYS A 125 -8.17 -10.27 -23.08
C LYS A 125 -7.07 -9.84 -22.12
N GLU A 126 -6.26 -8.89 -22.53
CA GLU A 126 -5.25 -8.25 -21.68
C GLU A 126 -5.87 -7.11 -20.87
N GLN A 127 -5.58 -7.10 -19.56
CA GLN A 127 -6.02 -6.04 -18.64
C GLN A 127 -5.09 -5.97 -17.43
N ARG A 128 -5.14 -4.88 -16.66
CA ARG A 128 -4.39 -4.81 -15.42
C ARG A 128 -5.00 -5.72 -14.36
N PHE A 129 -4.18 -6.27 -13.51
CA PHE A 129 -4.61 -7.26 -12.51
C PHE A 129 -5.74 -6.76 -11.59
N ASP A 130 -5.72 -5.48 -11.19
CA ASP A 130 -6.78 -4.88 -10.38
C ASP A 130 -8.12 -4.71 -11.13
N GLU A 131 -8.11 -4.64 -12.45
CA GLU A 131 -9.32 -4.57 -13.25
C GLU A 131 -10.16 -5.85 -13.17
N LEU A 132 -9.53 -6.98 -12.81
CA LEU A 132 -10.24 -8.25 -12.57
C LEU A 132 -11.20 -8.16 -11.39
N PHE A 133 -10.90 -7.33 -10.40
CA PHE A 133 -11.73 -7.15 -9.20
C PHE A 133 -12.79 -6.05 -9.37
N GLY A 134 -12.59 -5.14 -10.32
CA GLY A 134 -13.44 -3.96 -10.46
C GLY A 134 -13.43 -3.11 -9.18
N THR A 135 -14.60 -2.95 -8.55
CA THR A 135 -14.76 -2.21 -7.28
C THR A 135 -14.96 -3.13 -6.07
N GLN A 136 -14.80 -4.44 -6.25
CA GLN A 136 -15.05 -5.43 -5.22
C GLN A 136 -13.75 -5.82 -4.50
N ALA A 137 -13.88 -6.35 -3.29
CA ALA A 137 -12.77 -7.02 -2.63
C ALA A 137 -12.46 -8.34 -3.37
N GLY A 138 -11.20 -8.76 -3.37
CA GLY A 138 -10.75 -9.95 -4.08
C GLY A 138 -10.21 -11.03 -3.16
N LEU A 139 -10.53 -12.27 -3.47
CA LEU A 139 -9.87 -13.45 -2.95
C LEU A 139 -9.01 -14.05 -4.07
N ILE A 140 -7.71 -13.98 -3.92
CA ILE A 140 -6.75 -14.55 -4.87
C ILE A 140 -6.38 -15.94 -4.38
N THR A 141 -6.52 -16.93 -5.25
CA THR A 141 -6.17 -18.31 -4.97
C THR A 141 -5.13 -18.81 -5.97
N CYS A 142 -4.41 -19.86 -5.60
CA CYS A 142 -3.50 -20.58 -6.48
C CYS A 142 -3.91 -22.06 -6.45
N GLY A 143 -4.80 -22.43 -7.36
CA GLY A 143 -5.48 -23.71 -7.38
C GLY A 143 -6.72 -23.79 -6.48
N SER A 144 -7.28 -24.99 -6.38
CA SER A 144 -8.51 -25.22 -5.62
C SER A 144 -8.31 -24.99 -4.12
N VAL A 145 -9.04 -24.04 -3.57
CA VAL A 145 -9.06 -23.75 -2.13
C VAL A 145 -10.39 -24.17 -1.52
N SER A 146 -10.33 -24.99 -0.48
CA SER A 146 -11.52 -25.35 0.29
C SER A 146 -11.71 -24.35 1.42
N LEU A 147 -12.70 -23.49 1.30
CA LEU A 147 -13.11 -22.57 2.35
C LEU A 147 -14.01 -23.29 3.37
N ASN A 148 -13.77 -23.06 4.65
CA ASN A 148 -14.72 -23.48 5.69
C ASN A 148 -16.03 -22.67 5.59
N GLU A 149 -17.06 -23.11 6.28
CA GLU A 149 -18.40 -22.51 6.22
C GLU A 149 -18.41 -21.02 6.57
N ASN A 150 -17.69 -20.63 7.62
CA ASN A 150 -17.60 -19.23 8.05
C ASN A 150 -16.89 -18.36 7.01
N SER A 151 -15.79 -18.84 6.44
CA SER A 151 -15.05 -18.12 5.40
C SER A 151 -15.88 -17.98 4.11
N ARG A 152 -16.64 -19.01 3.75
CA ARG A 152 -17.53 -18.96 2.60
C ARG A 152 -18.64 -17.94 2.81
N ALA A 153 -19.31 -17.97 3.97
CA ALA A 153 -20.34 -16.99 4.33
C ALA A 153 -19.79 -15.55 4.29
N LEU A 154 -18.55 -15.34 4.72
CA LEU A 154 -17.92 -14.02 4.67
C LEU A 154 -17.64 -13.58 3.24
N VAL A 155 -17.10 -14.46 2.39
CA VAL A 155 -16.85 -14.19 0.97
C VAL A 155 -18.14 -13.79 0.25
N GLU A 156 -19.24 -14.49 0.53
CA GLU A 156 -20.57 -14.19 -0.03
C GLU A 156 -21.12 -12.86 0.50
N ALA A 157 -21.11 -12.65 1.84
CA ALA A 157 -21.62 -11.43 2.47
C ALA A 157 -20.90 -10.17 2.00
N LEU A 158 -19.61 -10.25 1.72
CA LEU A 158 -18.77 -9.15 1.25
C LEU A 158 -18.68 -9.09 -0.28
N SER A 159 -19.34 -10.00 -0.98
CA SER A 159 -19.33 -10.09 -2.46
C SER A 159 -17.91 -10.10 -3.03
N PHE A 160 -17.04 -10.92 -2.47
CA PHE A 160 -15.67 -11.05 -2.97
C PHE A 160 -15.65 -11.59 -4.41
N GLN A 161 -14.83 -10.99 -5.24
CA GLN A 161 -14.42 -11.57 -6.51
C GLN A 161 -13.35 -12.65 -6.23
N VAL A 162 -13.60 -13.89 -6.63
CA VAL A 162 -12.63 -14.98 -6.49
C VAL A 162 -11.87 -15.14 -7.79
N ILE A 163 -10.54 -15.10 -7.73
CA ILE A 163 -9.65 -15.22 -8.88
C ILE A 163 -8.63 -16.31 -8.60
N ASP A 164 -8.62 -17.35 -9.44
CA ASP A 164 -7.57 -18.38 -9.42
C ASP A 164 -6.43 -17.97 -10.35
N LEU A 165 -5.21 -17.87 -9.81
CA LEU A 165 -4.01 -17.52 -10.59
C LEU A 165 -3.67 -18.57 -11.68
N HIS A 166 -4.22 -19.78 -11.61
CA HIS A 166 -4.06 -20.77 -12.68
C HIS A 166 -4.94 -20.46 -13.91
N GLU A 167 -5.91 -19.57 -13.79
CA GLU A 167 -6.81 -19.17 -14.87
C GLU A 167 -6.36 -17.88 -15.57
N ILE A 168 -5.21 -17.31 -15.17
CA ILE A 168 -4.64 -16.10 -15.77
C ILE A 168 -3.16 -16.31 -16.10
N GLU A 169 -2.70 -15.67 -17.18
CA GLU A 169 -1.32 -15.65 -17.67
C GLU A 169 -0.64 -14.29 -17.42
#